data_022d54a66f8bc08ee4856d570f42028e
#
_entry.id   022d54a66f8bc08ee4856d570f42028e
#
_cell.length_a   1.000
_cell.length_b   1.000
_cell.length_c   1.000
_cell.angle_alpha   90.00
_cell.angle_beta   90.00
_cell.angle_gamma   90.00
#
_symmetry.space_group_name_H-M   'P 1'
#
loop_
_entity.id
_entity.type
_entity.pdbx_description
1 polymer ?
#
loop_
_entity_poly.entity_id
_entity_poly.type
_entity_poly.pdbx_seq_one_letter_code
_entity_poly.pdbx_strand_id
1 'polypeptide(L)'
;MGKMPLYTMLQKARSMGGWTMVAQLEGDAAGSQLLLLEGRPVWQRGDSTVLLQHLTELQGCTAAGIHSVAGTDIFAERFGAVPQLVVCGGGHVAAAVVQLAKLLGLTVLAMDDREEYAQQLRLAGADKVLCLPFDKALAQVPDGAETYFVVVTRAHAFDVDCLKVILKKPAAYVGMMGSRGRAALVRRQLLEAGIDAERVEALYAPIGLSIGSQTAEEIALSILAQIVSIKNARPQTEGFSSALLEAMAQTDAAGQQAVLAVIAARHGSTPREIGAKMLVRTDGSIVGSVGGGIMEHHTILAAQEMLTGAAPAYQRLHFSADGKNDDAAIAACGGSMEIVLTRLQPGEEIK
;
A
#
# COMPACT_ATOMS: atom_id res chain seq x y z
N MET A 1 -17.66 2.25 -21.87
CA MET A 1 -17.04 2.82 -20.65
C MET A 1 -16.24 4.02 -21.12
N GLY A 2 -16.46 5.21 -20.52
CA GLY A 2 -15.72 6.41 -20.93
C GLY A 2 -14.22 6.24 -20.62
N LYS A 3 -13.40 6.79 -21.51
CA LYS A 3 -11.94 6.81 -21.39
C LYS A 3 -11.54 7.53 -20.10
N MET A 4 -10.73 6.90 -19.24
CA MET A 4 -10.36 7.43 -17.94
C MET A 4 -8.83 7.45 -17.81
N PRO A 5 -8.21 8.58 -17.43
CA PRO A 5 -6.77 8.66 -17.24
C PRO A 5 -6.26 7.64 -16.20
N LEU A 6 -5.01 7.16 -16.40
CA LEU A 6 -4.39 6.18 -15.50
C LEU A 6 -4.43 6.61 -14.03
N TYR A 7 -4.08 7.87 -13.74
CA TYR A 7 -4.06 8.36 -12.36
C TYR A 7 -5.44 8.30 -11.67
N THR A 8 -6.54 8.49 -12.42
CA THR A 8 -7.91 8.37 -11.88
C THR A 8 -8.24 6.91 -11.54
N MET A 9 -7.79 5.95 -12.37
CA MET A 9 -7.94 4.53 -12.07
C MET A 9 -7.13 4.15 -10.83
N LEU A 10 -5.89 4.63 -10.73
CA LEU A 10 -5.01 4.40 -9.58
C LEU A 10 -5.54 5.04 -8.28
N GLN A 11 -6.19 6.22 -8.36
CA GLN A 11 -6.89 6.81 -7.21
C GLN A 11 -8.03 5.93 -6.71
N LYS A 12 -8.82 5.35 -7.62
CA LYS A 12 -9.85 4.37 -7.26
C LYS A 12 -9.23 3.11 -6.67
N ALA A 13 -8.09 2.66 -7.19
CA ALA A 13 -7.38 1.49 -6.71
C ALA A 13 -6.98 1.60 -5.23
N ARG A 14 -6.69 2.80 -4.73
CA ARG A 14 -6.33 3.04 -3.32
C ARG A 14 -7.45 2.75 -2.34
N SER A 15 -8.70 2.81 -2.76
CA SER A 15 -9.86 2.51 -1.91
C SER A 15 -10.35 1.06 -2.04
N MET A 16 -9.84 0.31 -3.01
CA MET A 16 -10.25 -1.06 -3.33
C MET A 16 -9.01 -1.93 -3.45
N GLY A 17 -8.99 -3.10 -2.85
CA GLY A 17 -7.91 -4.08 -3.03
C GLY A 17 -7.98 -4.82 -4.38
N GLY A 18 -7.00 -5.68 -4.65
CA GLY A 18 -7.04 -6.61 -5.78
C GLY A 18 -6.51 -6.05 -7.11
N TRP A 19 -5.76 -4.95 -7.08
CA TRP A 19 -5.14 -4.35 -8.27
C TRP A 19 -3.76 -4.92 -8.55
N THR A 20 -3.47 -5.11 -9.82
CA THR A 20 -2.14 -5.51 -10.30
C THR A 20 -1.77 -4.66 -11.51
N MET A 21 -0.62 -3.99 -11.44
CA MET A 21 0.03 -3.36 -12.58
C MET A 21 1.04 -4.35 -13.16
N VAL A 22 1.03 -4.50 -14.48
CA VAL A 22 2.00 -5.31 -15.21
C VAL A 22 2.61 -4.45 -16.30
N ALA A 23 3.93 -4.54 -16.48
CA ALA A 23 4.66 -3.89 -17.57
C ALA A 23 5.53 -4.92 -18.27
N GLN A 24 5.49 -4.98 -19.60
CA GLN A 24 6.39 -5.81 -20.38
C GLN A 24 7.76 -5.13 -20.46
N LEU A 25 8.81 -5.87 -20.15
CA LEU A 25 10.17 -5.33 -20.04
C LEU A 25 11.02 -5.54 -21.26
N GLU A 26 10.65 -6.50 -22.13
CA GLU A 26 11.46 -6.94 -23.27
C GLU A 26 10.64 -7.15 -24.53
N GLY A 27 11.33 -7.29 -25.69
CA GLY A 27 10.72 -7.52 -26.99
C GLY A 27 10.14 -6.27 -27.64
N ASP A 28 9.46 -6.44 -28.78
CA ASP A 28 8.92 -5.34 -29.58
C ASP A 28 7.83 -4.52 -28.85
N ALA A 29 7.17 -5.14 -27.88
CA ALA A 29 6.15 -4.50 -27.06
C ALA A 29 6.68 -4.04 -25.68
N ALA A 30 8.00 -3.89 -25.50
CA ALA A 30 8.58 -3.37 -24.27
C ALA A 30 8.01 -2.00 -23.90
N GLY A 31 7.68 -1.81 -22.62
CA GLY A 31 7.00 -0.62 -22.12
C GLY A 31 5.47 -0.65 -22.21
N SER A 32 4.89 -1.70 -22.82
CA SER A 32 3.44 -1.92 -22.76
C SER A 32 3.00 -2.27 -21.35
N GLN A 33 1.84 -1.77 -20.94
CA GLN A 33 1.35 -1.88 -19.57
C GLN A 33 -0.09 -2.36 -19.53
N LEU A 34 -0.43 -3.10 -18.48
CA LEU A 34 -1.77 -3.61 -18.21
C LEU A 34 -2.11 -3.38 -16.74
N LEU A 35 -3.28 -2.81 -16.46
CA LEU A 35 -3.82 -2.71 -15.12
C LEU A 35 -4.96 -3.72 -14.97
N LEU A 36 -4.85 -4.58 -13.98
CA LEU A 36 -5.83 -5.60 -13.66
C LEU A 36 -6.55 -5.27 -12.34
N LEU A 37 -7.85 -5.50 -12.30
CA LEU A 37 -8.65 -5.55 -11.07
C LEU A 37 -9.17 -6.98 -10.90
N GLU A 38 -8.79 -7.62 -9.80
CA GLU A 38 -9.13 -9.04 -9.54
C GLU A 38 -8.81 -9.96 -10.74
N GLY A 39 -7.66 -9.70 -11.38
CA GLY A 39 -7.19 -10.44 -12.56
C GLY A 39 -7.90 -10.11 -13.88
N ARG A 40 -8.83 -9.13 -13.89
CA ARG A 40 -9.51 -8.68 -15.13
C ARG A 40 -8.88 -7.39 -15.64
N PRO A 41 -8.55 -7.29 -16.94
CA PRO A 41 -7.98 -6.08 -17.51
C PRO A 41 -9.00 -4.92 -17.46
N VAL A 42 -8.56 -3.78 -16.92
CA VAL A 42 -9.38 -2.56 -16.77
C VAL A 42 -8.75 -1.35 -17.41
N TRP A 43 -7.46 -1.41 -17.72
CA TRP A 43 -6.72 -0.38 -18.43
C TRP A 43 -5.49 -0.99 -19.12
N GLN A 44 -5.12 -0.44 -20.27
CA GLN A 44 -3.93 -0.87 -21.02
C GLN A 44 -3.24 0.31 -21.68
N ARG A 45 -1.95 0.13 -21.96
CA ARG A 45 -1.09 1.05 -22.71
C ARG A 45 -0.19 0.25 -23.63
N GLY A 46 0.05 0.77 -24.84
CA GLY A 46 0.88 0.11 -25.84
C GLY A 46 0.25 -1.17 -26.39
N ASP A 47 1.07 -2.03 -26.96
CA ASP A 47 0.64 -3.35 -27.44
C ASP A 47 0.68 -4.38 -26.31
N SER A 48 -0.44 -4.55 -25.64
CA SER A 48 -0.58 -5.50 -24.53
C SER A 48 -1.04 -6.89 -24.96
N THR A 49 -0.93 -7.25 -26.25
CA THR A 49 -1.44 -8.52 -26.80
C THR A 49 -0.87 -9.73 -26.06
N VAL A 50 0.44 -9.76 -25.81
CA VAL A 50 1.11 -10.86 -25.07
C VAL A 50 0.58 -10.94 -23.63
N LEU A 51 0.46 -9.80 -22.95
CA LEU A 51 -0.05 -9.75 -21.58
C LEU A 51 -1.50 -10.24 -21.49
N LEU A 52 -2.35 -9.86 -22.46
CA LEU A 52 -3.75 -10.27 -22.50
C LEU A 52 -3.94 -11.77 -22.78
N GLN A 53 -3.04 -12.39 -23.55
CA GLN A 53 -3.07 -13.83 -23.81
C GLN A 53 -2.67 -14.67 -22.59
N HIS A 54 -1.93 -14.12 -21.63
CA HIS A 54 -1.37 -14.84 -20.48
C HIS A 54 -1.95 -14.37 -19.14
N LEU A 55 -3.21 -13.93 -19.09
CA LEU A 55 -3.86 -13.40 -17.88
C LEU A 55 -3.82 -14.38 -16.69
N THR A 56 -3.94 -15.68 -16.93
CA THR A 56 -3.89 -16.69 -15.87
C THR A 56 -2.51 -16.76 -15.21
N GLU A 57 -1.43 -16.66 -15.99
CA GLU A 57 -0.06 -16.63 -15.49
C GLU A 57 0.20 -15.32 -14.72
N LEU A 58 -0.31 -14.20 -15.23
CA LEU A 58 -0.21 -12.89 -14.57
C LEU A 58 -0.91 -12.87 -13.21
N GLN A 59 -2.03 -13.57 -13.05
CA GLN A 59 -2.70 -13.73 -11.75
C GLN A 59 -1.83 -14.46 -10.73
N GLY A 60 -0.93 -15.35 -11.17
CA GLY A 60 0.06 -16.05 -10.35
C GLY A 60 1.20 -15.17 -9.86
N CYS A 61 1.45 -14.00 -10.47
CA CYS A 61 2.48 -13.05 -10.06
C CYS A 61 2.04 -12.28 -8.81
N THR A 62 2.22 -12.88 -7.63
CA THR A 62 1.74 -12.31 -6.36
C THR A 62 2.74 -11.40 -5.67
N ALA A 63 4.04 -11.60 -5.90
CA ALA A 63 5.10 -10.75 -5.39
C ALA A 63 5.41 -9.63 -6.39
N ALA A 64 5.82 -8.46 -5.88
CA ALA A 64 6.34 -7.40 -6.73
C ALA A 64 7.73 -7.77 -7.25
N GLY A 65 7.97 -7.50 -8.52
CA GLY A 65 9.26 -7.77 -9.15
C GLY A 65 9.16 -8.25 -10.58
N ILE A 66 10.29 -8.74 -11.08
CA ILE A 66 10.40 -9.30 -12.43
C ILE A 66 9.98 -10.76 -12.40
N HIS A 67 9.12 -11.13 -13.33
CA HIS A 67 8.63 -12.48 -13.56
C HIS A 67 8.82 -12.83 -15.04
N SER A 68 9.06 -14.12 -15.34
CA SER A 68 9.04 -14.60 -16.74
C SER A 68 7.67 -15.17 -17.06
N VAL A 69 7.00 -14.61 -18.06
CA VAL A 69 5.70 -15.05 -18.56
C VAL A 69 5.81 -15.27 -20.06
N ALA A 70 5.50 -16.48 -20.51
CA ALA A 70 5.65 -16.90 -21.92
C ALA A 70 7.06 -16.63 -22.50
N GLY A 71 8.11 -16.75 -21.67
CA GLY A 71 9.50 -16.49 -22.08
C GLY A 71 9.86 -15.01 -22.22
N THR A 72 9.02 -14.12 -21.76
CA THR A 72 9.25 -12.67 -21.76
C THR A 72 9.31 -12.15 -20.32
N ASP A 73 10.28 -11.32 -20.01
CA ASP A 73 10.36 -10.63 -18.72
C ASP A 73 9.28 -9.58 -18.60
N ILE A 74 8.55 -9.64 -17.49
CA ILE A 74 7.55 -8.64 -17.11
C ILE A 74 7.85 -8.13 -15.70
N PHE A 75 7.53 -6.89 -15.43
CA PHE A 75 7.39 -6.39 -14.07
C PHE A 75 5.94 -6.52 -13.65
N ALA A 76 5.69 -7.13 -12.50
CA ALA A 76 4.37 -7.19 -11.89
C ALA A 76 4.40 -6.56 -10.50
N GLU A 77 3.36 -5.80 -10.17
CA GLU A 77 3.20 -5.17 -8.86
C GLU A 77 1.75 -5.27 -8.43
N ARG A 78 1.50 -5.93 -7.30
CA ARG A 78 0.18 -5.90 -6.66
C ARG A 78 0.13 -4.77 -5.65
N PHE A 79 -0.88 -3.95 -5.73
CA PHE A 79 -1.16 -2.93 -4.75
C PHE A 79 -2.60 -3.02 -4.28
N GLY A 80 -2.76 -2.81 -2.97
CA GLY A 80 -4.04 -2.90 -2.29
C GLY A 80 -4.58 -1.53 -1.90
N ALA A 81 -5.71 -1.56 -1.19
CA ALA A 81 -6.22 -0.39 -0.50
C ALA A 81 -5.15 0.17 0.46
N VAL A 82 -5.15 1.48 0.63
CA VAL A 82 -4.31 2.13 1.65
C VAL A 82 -4.61 1.50 3.01
N PRO A 83 -3.59 1.09 3.77
CA PRO A 83 -3.78 0.55 5.10
C PRO A 83 -4.65 1.48 5.95
N GLN A 84 -5.80 1.00 6.40
CA GLN A 84 -6.72 1.73 7.25
C GLN A 84 -6.73 1.17 8.65
N LEU A 85 -6.41 1.99 9.64
CA LEU A 85 -6.55 1.65 11.04
C LEU A 85 -7.96 2.02 11.51
N VAL A 86 -8.69 1.05 12.06
CA VAL A 86 -10.01 1.25 12.66
C VAL A 86 -9.91 1.03 14.16
N VAL A 87 -10.17 2.08 14.94
CA VAL A 87 -10.06 2.07 16.41
C VAL A 87 -11.46 2.09 17.03
N CYS A 88 -11.82 1.02 17.73
CA CYS A 88 -13.07 0.89 18.46
C CYS A 88 -12.85 1.21 19.94
N GLY A 89 -13.33 2.37 20.38
CA GLY A 89 -13.16 2.94 21.71
C GLY A 89 -12.42 4.28 21.69
N GLY A 90 -12.71 5.18 22.64
CA GLY A 90 -12.17 6.55 22.70
C GLY A 90 -11.39 6.86 23.99
N GLY A 91 -10.99 5.84 24.77
CA GLY A 91 -10.20 6.03 25.99
C GLY A 91 -8.75 6.48 25.73
N HIS A 92 -7.96 6.67 26.80
CA HIS A 92 -6.58 7.17 26.70
C HIS A 92 -5.70 6.33 25.78
N VAL A 93 -5.78 5.00 25.82
CA VAL A 93 -5.03 4.12 24.92
C VAL A 93 -5.45 4.35 23.46
N ALA A 94 -6.76 4.48 23.21
CA ALA A 94 -7.27 4.75 21.87
C ALA A 94 -6.73 6.07 21.32
N ALA A 95 -6.75 7.14 22.12
CA ALA A 95 -6.22 8.45 21.73
C ALA A 95 -4.72 8.37 21.41
N ALA A 96 -3.92 7.70 22.24
CA ALA A 96 -2.50 7.49 22.00
C ALA A 96 -2.24 6.64 20.74
N VAL A 97 -3.05 5.60 20.49
CA VAL A 97 -2.97 4.81 19.25
C VAL A 97 -3.23 5.69 18.03
N VAL A 98 -4.26 6.55 18.07
CA VAL A 98 -4.56 7.49 16.97
C VAL A 98 -3.39 8.43 16.72
N GLN A 99 -2.85 9.08 17.75
CA GLN A 99 -1.72 10.02 17.62
C GLN A 99 -0.48 9.36 16.99
N LEU A 100 -0.06 8.23 17.51
CA LEU A 100 1.10 7.51 16.99
C LEU A 100 0.84 6.95 15.58
N ALA A 101 -0.37 6.49 15.27
CA ALA A 101 -0.75 6.03 13.94
C ALA A 101 -0.65 7.16 12.89
N LYS A 102 -1.02 8.38 13.26
CA LYS A 102 -0.87 9.56 12.38
C LYS A 102 0.59 9.88 12.11
N LEU A 103 1.48 9.76 13.10
CA LEU A 103 2.93 9.91 12.91
C LEU A 103 3.50 8.84 11.96
N LEU A 104 2.91 7.64 11.94
CA LEU A 104 3.27 6.55 11.02
C LEU A 104 2.61 6.68 9.63
N GLY A 105 1.86 7.76 9.37
CA GLY A 105 1.21 8.00 8.08
C GLY A 105 -0.01 7.11 7.79
N LEU A 106 -0.59 6.46 8.81
CA LEU A 106 -1.78 5.64 8.63
C LEU A 106 -3.04 6.50 8.50
N THR A 107 -3.99 6.04 7.68
CA THR A 107 -5.35 6.58 7.67
C THR A 107 -6.13 5.99 8.84
N VAL A 108 -6.70 6.83 9.69
CA VAL A 108 -7.37 6.41 10.93
C VAL A 108 -8.85 6.75 10.90
N LEU A 109 -9.69 5.72 11.02
CA LEU A 109 -11.11 5.82 11.37
C LEU A 109 -11.28 5.38 12.82
N ALA A 110 -11.86 6.23 13.66
CA ALA A 110 -12.07 5.91 15.07
C ALA A 110 -13.53 6.03 15.45
N MET A 111 -13.97 5.33 16.50
CA MET A 111 -15.37 5.34 16.94
C MET A 111 -15.50 5.17 18.46
N ASP A 112 -16.45 5.90 19.04
CA ASP A 112 -16.99 5.69 20.39
C ASP A 112 -18.45 6.14 20.39
N ASP A 113 -19.30 5.52 21.22
CA ASP A 113 -20.73 5.86 21.32
C ASP A 113 -21.01 7.06 22.18
N ARG A 114 -19.97 7.67 22.80
CA ARG A 114 -20.07 8.85 23.69
C ARG A 114 -19.33 10.03 23.06
N GLU A 115 -20.01 11.18 22.97
CA GLU A 115 -19.48 12.35 22.29
C GLU A 115 -18.18 12.89 22.89
N GLU A 116 -18.03 12.88 24.23
CA GLU A 116 -16.80 13.32 24.89
C GLU A 116 -15.56 12.54 24.42
N TYR A 117 -15.69 11.23 24.27
CA TYR A 117 -14.62 10.36 23.80
C TYR A 117 -14.43 10.45 22.27
N ALA A 118 -15.50 10.61 21.52
CA ALA A 118 -15.41 10.92 20.09
C ALA A 118 -14.65 12.22 19.84
N GLN A 119 -14.87 13.24 20.69
CA GLN A 119 -14.14 14.50 20.62
C GLN A 119 -12.63 14.33 20.93
N GLN A 120 -12.29 13.50 21.90
CA GLN A 120 -10.87 13.16 22.17
C GLN A 120 -10.19 12.50 20.97
N LEU A 121 -10.89 11.61 20.25
CA LEU A 121 -10.37 10.98 19.02
C LEU A 121 -10.16 12.00 17.89
N ARG A 122 -11.04 12.99 17.74
CA ARG A 122 -10.85 14.10 16.78
C ARG A 122 -9.62 14.93 17.14
N LEU A 123 -9.47 15.29 18.40
CA LEU A 123 -8.30 16.04 18.90
C LEU A 123 -6.99 15.23 18.76
N ALA A 124 -7.05 13.91 18.86
CA ALA A 124 -5.91 13.02 18.62
C ALA A 124 -5.52 12.96 17.13
N GLY A 125 -6.33 13.49 16.21
CA GLY A 125 -6.02 13.60 14.78
C GLY A 125 -6.57 12.47 13.90
N ALA A 126 -7.61 11.74 14.35
CA ALA A 126 -8.27 10.76 13.49
C ALA A 126 -8.87 11.41 12.24
N ASP A 127 -8.68 10.79 11.07
CA ASP A 127 -9.17 11.32 9.79
C ASP A 127 -10.71 11.28 9.71
N LYS A 128 -11.32 10.30 10.36
CA LYS A 128 -12.77 10.18 10.48
C LYS A 128 -13.14 9.66 11.87
N VAL A 129 -14.13 10.28 12.50
CA VAL A 129 -14.66 9.82 13.79
C VAL A 129 -16.16 9.60 13.68
N LEU A 130 -16.61 8.42 14.10
CA LEU A 130 -18.03 8.06 14.17
C LEU A 130 -18.47 8.03 15.64
N CYS A 131 -19.37 8.94 16.02
CA CYS A 131 -20.05 8.94 17.32
C CYS A 131 -21.38 8.20 17.18
N LEU A 132 -21.35 6.88 17.24
CA LEU A 132 -22.49 5.98 17.03
C LEU A 132 -22.32 4.72 17.87
N PRO A 133 -23.41 3.96 18.17
CA PRO A 133 -23.31 2.60 18.66
C PRO A 133 -22.34 1.78 17.78
N PHE A 134 -21.50 0.95 18.39
CA PHE A 134 -20.40 0.26 17.68
C PHE A 134 -20.85 -0.59 16.50
N ASP A 135 -22.01 -1.27 16.60
CA ASP A 135 -22.59 -2.06 15.51
C ASP A 135 -22.91 -1.19 14.28
N LYS A 136 -23.51 -0.02 14.51
CA LYS A 136 -23.85 0.95 13.45
C LYS A 136 -22.62 1.63 12.87
N ALA A 137 -21.61 1.92 13.70
CA ALA A 137 -20.37 2.50 13.24
C ALA A 137 -19.56 1.48 12.39
N LEU A 138 -19.44 0.23 12.84
CA LEU A 138 -18.75 -0.84 12.13
C LEU A 138 -19.44 -1.22 10.81
N ALA A 139 -20.76 -1.07 10.70
CA ALA A 139 -21.49 -1.25 9.45
C ALA A 139 -21.09 -0.22 8.37
N GLN A 140 -20.58 0.95 8.77
CA GLN A 140 -20.10 1.99 7.85
C GLN A 140 -18.62 1.83 7.47
N VAL A 141 -17.91 0.88 8.07
CA VAL A 141 -16.52 0.58 7.70
C VAL A 141 -16.53 -0.27 6.43
N PRO A 142 -15.93 0.21 5.31
CA PRO A 142 -15.83 -0.59 4.10
C PRO A 142 -15.09 -1.91 4.34
N ASP A 143 -15.46 -2.94 3.60
CA ASP A 143 -14.70 -4.18 3.59
C ASP A 143 -13.36 -3.96 2.88
N GLY A 144 -12.27 -4.41 3.50
CA GLY A 144 -10.94 -4.23 2.94
C GLY A 144 -9.91 -5.16 3.56
N ALA A 145 -9.16 -5.88 2.72
CA ALA A 145 -8.11 -6.80 3.17
C ALA A 145 -6.93 -6.08 3.86
N GLU A 146 -6.82 -4.74 3.69
CA GLU A 146 -5.81 -3.89 4.31
C GLU A 146 -6.38 -3.07 5.49
N THR A 147 -7.44 -3.58 6.14
CA THR A 147 -8.02 -2.96 7.34
C THR A 147 -7.43 -3.61 8.59
N TYR A 148 -6.96 -2.78 9.51
CA TYR A 148 -6.37 -3.14 10.80
C TYR A 148 -7.32 -2.70 11.90
N PHE A 149 -7.93 -3.64 12.63
CA PHE A 149 -8.88 -3.33 13.70
C PHE A 149 -8.21 -3.39 15.07
N VAL A 150 -8.39 -2.34 15.87
CA VAL A 150 -7.95 -2.21 17.26
C VAL A 150 -9.20 -2.04 18.15
N VAL A 151 -9.49 -3.05 18.96
CA VAL A 151 -10.63 -3.07 19.87
C VAL A 151 -10.12 -2.77 21.28
N VAL A 152 -10.41 -1.55 21.75
CA VAL A 152 -9.98 -1.00 23.06
C VAL A 152 -11.15 -0.32 23.77
N THR A 153 -12.32 -0.99 23.76
CA THR A 153 -13.54 -0.45 24.33
C THR A 153 -13.54 -0.43 25.84
N ARG A 154 -14.49 0.29 26.46
CA ARG A 154 -14.61 0.44 27.92
C ARG A 154 -15.09 -0.82 28.66
N ALA A 155 -15.73 -1.76 27.97
CA ALA A 155 -16.35 -2.90 28.63
C ALA A 155 -16.33 -4.18 27.76
N HIS A 156 -16.26 -5.31 28.45
CA HIS A 156 -16.18 -6.63 27.83
C HIS A 156 -17.31 -6.92 26.81
N ALA A 157 -18.54 -6.51 27.13
CA ALA A 157 -19.68 -6.73 26.23
C ALA A 157 -19.48 -6.03 24.89
N PHE A 158 -19.00 -4.80 24.89
CA PHE A 158 -18.72 -4.05 23.65
C PHE A 158 -17.57 -4.66 22.85
N ASP A 159 -16.54 -5.22 23.50
CA ASP A 159 -15.46 -5.92 22.78
C ASP A 159 -16.01 -7.11 22.01
N VAL A 160 -16.84 -7.94 22.65
CA VAL A 160 -17.46 -9.12 22.02
C VAL A 160 -18.38 -8.71 20.86
N ASP A 161 -19.19 -7.67 21.04
CA ASP A 161 -20.11 -7.20 20.02
C ASP A 161 -19.34 -6.61 18.82
N CYS A 162 -18.29 -5.84 19.04
CA CYS A 162 -17.39 -5.38 17.97
C CYS A 162 -16.78 -6.56 17.22
N LEU A 163 -16.22 -7.54 17.94
CA LEU A 163 -15.54 -8.68 17.32
C LEU A 163 -16.47 -9.59 16.53
N LYS A 164 -17.73 -9.77 16.95
CA LYS A 164 -18.76 -10.50 16.18
C LYS A 164 -19.00 -9.88 14.79
N VAL A 165 -18.88 -8.55 14.67
CA VAL A 165 -19.00 -7.85 13.38
C VAL A 165 -17.69 -7.89 12.62
N ILE A 166 -16.58 -7.56 13.26
CA ILE A 166 -15.25 -7.43 12.65
C ILE A 166 -14.79 -8.77 12.08
N LEU A 167 -14.93 -9.87 12.82
CA LEU A 167 -14.46 -11.19 12.40
C LEU A 167 -15.26 -11.79 11.22
N LYS A 168 -16.32 -11.15 10.77
CA LYS A 168 -17.04 -11.48 9.52
C LYS A 168 -16.51 -10.70 8.31
N LYS A 169 -15.71 -9.66 8.53
CA LYS A 169 -15.12 -8.82 7.48
C LYS A 169 -13.72 -9.31 7.08
N PRO A 170 -13.28 -9.07 5.84
CA PRO A 170 -11.86 -9.20 5.51
C PRO A 170 -11.05 -8.18 6.33
N ALA A 171 -9.93 -8.63 6.88
CA ALA A 171 -9.04 -7.78 7.67
C ALA A 171 -7.59 -8.25 7.57
N ALA A 172 -6.67 -7.29 7.63
CA ALA A 172 -5.24 -7.55 7.75
C ALA A 172 -4.83 -7.94 9.16
N TYR A 173 -5.53 -7.38 10.15
CA TYR A 173 -5.25 -7.53 11.55
C TYR A 173 -6.50 -7.25 12.38
N VAL A 174 -6.70 -8.05 13.42
CA VAL A 174 -7.73 -7.81 14.43
C VAL A 174 -7.09 -8.02 15.79
N GLY A 175 -7.05 -6.96 16.61
CA GLY A 175 -6.48 -7.01 17.95
C GLY A 175 -7.45 -6.51 19.01
N MET A 176 -7.46 -7.14 20.18
CA MET A 176 -8.31 -6.76 21.32
C MET A 176 -7.48 -6.57 22.58
N MET A 177 -7.70 -5.46 23.28
CA MET A 177 -7.09 -5.18 24.58
C MET A 177 -7.75 -5.99 25.70
N GLY A 178 -6.93 -6.64 26.51
CA GLY A 178 -7.41 -7.37 27.68
C GLY A 178 -6.35 -8.28 28.29
N SER A 179 -6.60 -8.79 29.49
CA SER A 179 -5.74 -9.82 30.09
C SER A 179 -5.85 -11.16 29.34
N ARG A 180 -4.90 -12.06 29.56
CA ARG A 180 -4.93 -13.43 29.01
C ARG A 180 -6.22 -14.16 29.35
N GLY A 181 -6.69 -14.04 30.61
CA GLY A 181 -7.95 -14.64 31.04
C GLY A 181 -9.17 -14.07 30.32
N ARG A 182 -9.20 -12.74 30.11
CA ARG A 182 -10.25 -12.06 29.33
C ARG A 182 -10.22 -12.50 27.86
N ALA A 183 -9.05 -12.62 27.27
CA ALA A 183 -8.89 -13.09 25.90
C ALA A 183 -9.44 -14.52 25.70
N ALA A 184 -9.15 -15.44 26.63
CA ALA A 184 -9.68 -16.80 26.61
C ALA A 184 -11.21 -16.85 26.71
N LEU A 185 -11.80 -16.01 27.58
CA LEU A 185 -13.25 -15.92 27.73
C LEU A 185 -13.90 -15.38 26.43
N VAL A 186 -13.34 -14.32 25.83
CA VAL A 186 -13.84 -13.75 24.58
C VAL A 186 -13.77 -14.75 23.43
N ARG A 187 -12.65 -15.46 23.27
CA ARG A 187 -12.54 -16.50 22.23
C ARG A 187 -13.63 -17.58 22.38
N ARG A 188 -13.89 -18.04 23.59
CA ARG A 188 -14.95 -19.01 23.83
C ARG A 188 -16.32 -18.45 23.43
N GLN A 189 -16.66 -17.23 23.84
CA GLN A 189 -17.93 -16.59 23.50
C GLN A 189 -18.12 -16.37 21.99
N LEU A 190 -17.03 -16.07 21.26
CA LEU A 190 -17.04 -15.92 19.80
C LEU A 190 -17.31 -17.28 19.12
N LEU A 191 -16.70 -18.36 19.58
CA LEU A 191 -16.96 -19.71 19.07
C LEU A 191 -18.41 -20.15 19.37
N GLU A 192 -18.92 -19.91 20.58
CA GLU A 192 -20.31 -20.17 20.97
C GLU A 192 -21.29 -19.34 20.10
N ALA A 193 -20.91 -18.16 19.65
CA ALA A 193 -21.69 -17.32 18.73
C ALA A 193 -21.55 -17.73 17.25
N GLY A 194 -20.85 -18.84 16.93
CA GLY A 194 -20.72 -19.39 15.58
C GLY A 194 -19.72 -18.64 14.70
N ILE A 195 -18.79 -17.89 15.27
CA ILE A 195 -17.69 -17.30 14.51
C ILE A 195 -16.68 -18.41 14.15
N ASP A 196 -16.19 -18.36 12.93
CA ASP A 196 -15.21 -19.30 12.39
C ASP A 196 -13.97 -19.44 13.30
N ALA A 197 -13.57 -20.69 13.58
CA ALA A 197 -12.53 -20.99 14.52
C ALA A 197 -11.15 -20.46 14.09
N GLU A 198 -10.82 -20.49 12.79
CA GLU A 198 -9.56 -19.97 12.27
C GLU A 198 -9.49 -18.46 12.47
N ARG A 199 -10.60 -17.74 12.28
CA ARG A 199 -10.69 -16.30 12.52
C ARG A 199 -10.58 -15.94 13.99
N VAL A 200 -11.15 -16.76 14.89
CA VAL A 200 -11.02 -16.57 16.34
C VAL A 200 -9.59 -16.84 16.81
N GLU A 201 -8.92 -17.83 16.23
CA GLU A 201 -7.51 -18.13 16.56
C GLU A 201 -6.57 -17.03 16.08
N ALA A 202 -6.82 -16.47 14.90
CA ALA A 202 -6.06 -15.36 14.33
C ALA A 202 -6.22 -14.02 15.09
N LEU A 203 -7.12 -13.94 16.07
CA LEU A 203 -7.31 -12.76 16.91
C LEU A 203 -6.08 -12.50 17.79
N TYR A 204 -5.47 -11.33 17.71
CA TYR A 204 -4.40 -10.87 18.60
C TYR A 204 -4.99 -10.40 19.93
N ALA A 205 -5.08 -11.31 20.90
CA ALA A 205 -5.58 -11.01 22.26
C ALA A 205 -4.78 -11.79 23.29
N PRO A 206 -4.05 -11.12 24.16
CA PRO A 206 -3.86 -9.66 24.30
C PRO A 206 -3.24 -8.99 23.08
N ILE A 207 -3.71 -7.77 22.76
CA ILE A 207 -3.18 -6.94 21.67
C ILE A 207 -1.79 -6.41 22.01
N GLY A 208 -0.93 -6.23 21.02
CA GLY A 208 0.39 -5.61 21.14
C GLY A 208 1.53 -6.59 21.41
N LEU A 209 2.75 -6.15 21.17
CA LEU A 209 3.97 -6.90 21.49
C LEU A 209 4.22 -6.86 23.01
N SER A 210 4.81 -7.93 23.56
CA SER A 210 5.15 -8.01 25.00
C SER A 210 6.44 -7.23 25.27
N ILE A 211 6.32 -5.91 25.49
CA ILE A 211 7.45 -4.99 25.76
C ILE A 211 7.45 -4.45 27.19
N GLY A 212 6.57 -4.96 28.08
CA GLY A 212 6.48 -4.50 29.47
C GLY A 212 5.72 -3.18 29.64
N SER A 213 4.85 -2.81 28.69
CA SER A 213 4.07 -1.55 28.69
C SER A 213 3.27 -1.33 29.95
N GLN A 214 3.30 -0.11 30.49
CA GLN A 214 2.58 0.32 31.71
C GLN A 214 1.67 1.52 31.45
N THR A 215 2.12 2.51 30.66
CA THR A 215 1.33 3.70 30.33
C THR A 215 0.47 3.50 29.09
N ALA A 216 -0.50 4.39 28.85
CA ALA A 216 -1.34 4.36 27.66
C ALA A 216 -0.53 4.50 26.37
N GLU A 217 0.49 5.34 26.39
CA GLU A 217 1.40 5.60 25.28
C GLU A 217 2.28 4.37 24.97
N GLU A 218 2.81 3.71 26.01
CA GLU A 218 3.60 2.48 25.83
C GLU A 218 2.75 1.32 25.32
N ILE A 219 1.49 1.20 25.76
CA ILE A 219 0.53 0.22 25.23
C ILE A 219 0.25 0.54 23.76
N ALA A 220 0.00 1.80 23.40
CA ALA A 220 -0.19 2.22 22.04
C ALA A 220 1.03 1.93 21.15
N LEU A 221 2.24 2.17 21.66
CA LEU A 221 3.48 1.81 20.97
C LEU A 221 3.56 0.30 20.73
N SER A 222 3.26 -0.53 21.72
CA SER A 222 3.28 -1.99 21.56
C SER A 222 2.29 -2.49 20.52
N ILE A 223 1.08 -1.91 20.47
CA ILE A 223 0.04 -2.20 19.47
C ILE A 223 0.53 -1.83 18.07
N LEU A 224 1.02 -0.62 17.88
CA LEU A 224 1.47 -0.16 16.57
C LEU A 224 2.75 -0.86 16.11
N ALA A 225 3.66 -1.22 17.00
CA ALA A 225 4.82 -2.05 16.67
C ALA A 225 4.40 -3.43 16.15
N GLN A 226 3.38 -4.07 16.73
CA GLN A 226 2.82 -5.33 16.24
C GLN A 226 2.16 -5.13 14.86
N ILE A 227 1.37 -4.08 14.68
CA ILE A 227 0.73 -3.75 13.39
C ILE A 227 1.79 -3.50 12.31
N VAL A 228 2.84 -2.73 12.59
CA VAL A 228 3.95 -2.47 11.66
C VAL A 228 4.65 -3.76 11.29
N SER A 229 4.93 -4.65 12.25
CA SER A 229 5.55 -5.96 11.99
C SER A 229 4.69 -6.80 11.04
N ILE A 230 3.38 -6.88 11.27
CA ILE A 230 2.46 -7.65 10.44
C ILE A 230 2.30 -7.01 9.05
N LYS A 231 2.17 -5.68 9.00
CA LYS A 231 2.07 -4.92 7.75
C LYS A 231 3.29 -5.15 6.85
N ASN A 232 4.49 -5.07 7.43
CA ASN A 232 5.73 -5.18 6.67
C ASN A 232 6.14 -6.63 6.36
N ALA A 233 5.58 -7.62 7.07
CA ALA A 233 5.76 -9.05 6.73
C ALA A 233 4.92 -9.47 5.51
N ARG A 234 3.95 -8.67 5.08
CA ARG A 234 3.16 -8.92 3.87
C ARG A 234 3.95 -8.43 2.65
N PRO A 235 3.95 -9.18 1.53
CA PRO A 235 4.54 -8.71 0.28
C PRO A 235 3.67 -7.56 -0.26
N GLN A 236 3.95 -6.35 0.18
CA GLN A 236 3.31 -5.13 -0.30
C GLN A 236 4.34 -4.27 -0.99
N THR A 237 3.90 -3.62 -2.06
CA THR A 237 4.63 -2.53 -2.67
C THR A 237 4.13 -1.21 -2.09
N GLU A 238 4.96 -0.18 -2.17
CA GLU A 238 4.56 1.19 -1.81
C GLU A 238 3.36 1.67 -2.66
N GLY A 239 3.04 0.97 -3.76
CA GLY A 239 1.98 1.35 -4.69
C GLY A 239 2.18 2.78 -5.21
N PHE A 240 1.09 3.53 -5.32
CA PHE A 240 1.11 4.93 -5.73
C PHE A 240 0.72 5.83 -4.56
N SER A 241 1.66 6.59 -4.01
CA SER A 241 1.40 7.54 -2.91
C SER A 241 0.42 8.65 -3.33
N SER A 242 -0.25 9.32 -2.37
CA SER A 242 -1.12 10.46 -2.66
C SER A 242 -0.39 11.56 -3.41
N ALA A 243 0.81 11.91 -2.93
CA ALA A 243 1.63 12.96 -3.55
C ALA A 243 2.00 12.62 -5.01
N LEU A 244 2.30 11.34 -5.28
CA LEU A 244 2.61 10.88 -6.64
C LEU A 244 1.38 10.99 -7.56
N LEU A 245 0.20 10.55 -7.11
CA LEU A 245 -1.03 10.62 -7.89
C LEU A 245 -1.50 12.05 -8.13
N GLU A 246 -1.37 12.93 -7.13
CA GLU A 246 -1.63 14.36 -7.28
C GLU A 246 -0.69 15.00 -8.30
N ALA A 247 0.60 14.65 -8.24
CA ALA A 247 1.59 15.13 -9.19
C ALA A 247 1.29 14.67 -10.63
N MET A 248 0.91 13.39 -10.80
CA MET A 248 0.49 12.87 -12.12
C MET A 248 -0.74 13.60 -12.65
N ALA A 249 -1.76 13.82 -11.79
CA ALA A 249 -2.98 14.54 -12.15
C ALA A 249 -2.71 16.00 -12.55
N GLN A 250 -1.85 16.71 -11.79
CA GLN A 250 -1.46 18.09 -12.11
C GLN A 250 -0.72 18.18 -13.43
N THR A 251 0.21 17.23 -13.69
CA THR A 251 0.99 17.16 -14.93
C THR A 251 0.08 16.93 -16.15
N ASP A 252 -0.86 15.99 -16.02
CA ASP A 252 -1.84 15.69 -17.07
C ASP A 252 -2.76 16.89 -17.33
N ALA A 253 -3.29 17.51 -16.29
CA ALA A 253 -4.15 18.69 -16.41
C ALA A 253 -3.43 19.92 -17.03
N ALA A 254 -2.11 20.01 -16.84
CA ALA A 254 -1.27 21.04 -17.45
C ALA A 254 -0.91 20.73 -18.92
N GLY A 255 -1.32 19.58 -19.46
CA GLY A 255 -0.94 19.13 -20.79
C GLY A 255 0.56 18.85 -20.93
N GLN A 256 1.24 18.51 -19.84
CA GLN A 256 2.69 18.28 -19.78
C GLN A 256 3.02 16.79 -19.75
N GLN A 257 4.23 16.47 -20.21
CA GLN A 257 4.80 15.13 -20.07
C GLN A 257 5.49 14.97 -18.70
N ALA A 258 5.61 13.72 -18.26
CA ALA A 258 6.46 13.33 -17.15
C ALA A 258 7.07 11.95 -17.41
N VAL A 259 8.11 11.59 -16.65
CA VAL A 259 8.66 10.24 -16.64
C VAL A 259 8.43 9.62 -15.27
N LEU A 260 7.78 8.46 -15.27
CA LEU A 260 7.64 7.61 -14.09
C LEU A 260 8.78 6.60 -14.06
N ALA A 261 9.59 6.62 -13.01
CA ALA A 261 10.61 5.63 -12.71
C ALA A 261 10.12 4.69 -11.62
N VAL A 262 10.32 3.37 -11.79
CA VAL A 262 9.89 2.33 -10.85
C VAL A 262 11.04 1.35 -10.62
N ILE A 263 11.35 1.01 -9.37
CA ILE A 263 12.30 -0.07 -9.07
C ILE A 263 11.63 -1.40 -9.40
N ALA A 264 12.17 -2.10 -10.41
CA ALA A 264 11.62 -3.37 -10.87
C ALA A 264 12.31 -4.59 -10.22
N ALA A 265 13.62 -4.48 -9.93
CA ALA A 265 14.37 -5.52 -9.23
C ALA A 265 15.46 -4.91 -8.35
N ARG A 266 15.86 -5.66 -7.31
CA ARG A 266 17.00 -5.33 -6.45
C ARG A 266 17.68 -6.60 -5.93
N HIS A 267 18.98 -6.50 -5.68
CA HIS A 267 19.75 -7.53 -5.00
C HIS A 267 20.71 -6.87 -3.98
N GLY A 268 20.89 -7.52 -2.85
CA GLY A 268 21.74 -7.00 -1.77
C GLY A 268 21.07 -5.84 -1.00
N SER A 269 21.89 -5.03 -0.33
CA SER A 269 21.41 -3.89 0.46
C SER A 269 21.17 -2.69 -0.47
N THR A 270 19.91 -2.25 -0.56
CA THR A 270 19.51 -1.07 -1.33
C THR A 270 18.62 -0.17 -0.47
N PRO A 271 18.65 1.16 -0.69
CA PRO A 271 17.94 2.13 0.17
C PRO A 271 16.41 2.10 0.02
N ARG A 272 15.89 1.49 -1.04
CA ARG A 272 14.45 1.39 -1.31
C ARG A 272 14.05 -0.01 -1.78
N GLU A 273 12.78 -0.34 -1.57
CA GLU A 273 12.16 -1.60 -1.95
C GLU A 273 11.72 -1.62 -3.42
N ILE A 274 11.51 -2.83 -3.96
CA ILE A 274 10.86 -3.02 -5.27
C ILE A 274 9.49 -2.34 -5.26
N GLY A 275 9.16 -1.65 -6.36
CA GLY A 275 7.92 -0.88 -6.50
C GLY A 275 8.03 0.57 -6.01
N ALA A 276 9.14 1.00 -5.40
CA ALA A 276 9.36 2.42 -5.12
C ALA A 276 9.37 3.24 -6.40
N LYS A 277 8.77 4.42 -6.36
CA LYS A 277 8.48 5.24 -7.54
C LYS A 277 8.96 6.67 -7.41
N MET A 278 9.34 7.23 -8.55
CA MET A 278 9.72 8.64 -8.69
C MET A 278 9.12 9.19 -9.98
N LEU A 279 8.49 10.36 -9.91
CA LEU A 279 8.01 11.12 -11.07
C LEU A 279 8.95 12.30 -11.32
N VAL A 280 9.47 12.40 -12.54
CA VAL A 280 10.28 13.53 -13.02
C VAL A 280 9.45 14.31 -14.02
N ARG A 281 9.29 15.63 -13.80
CA ARG A 281 8.49 16.52 -14.66
C ARG A 281 9.37 17.35 -15.59
N THR A 282 8.76 17.95 -16.59
CA THR A 282 9.45 18.83 -17.57
C THR A 282 10.07 20.07 -16.95
N ASP A 283 9.54 20.56 -15.82
CA ASP A 283 10.10 21.70 -15.08
C ASP A 283 11.26 21.31 -14.15
N GLY A 284 11.68 20.04 -14.17
CA GLY A 284 12.72 19.49 -13.32
C GLY A 284 12.29 19.13 -11.90
N SER A 285 11.02 19.37 -11.53
CA SER A 285 10.51 18.98 -10.22
C SER A 285 10.35 17.47 -10.12
N ILE A 286 10.55 16.94 -8.91
CA ILE A 286 10.57 15.51 -8.61
C ILE A 286 9.60 15.20 -7.48
N VAL A 287 8.85 14.09 -7.60
CA VAL A 287 7.98 13.57 -6.55
C VAL A 287 8.26 12.09 -6.34
N GLY A 288 8.52 11.69 -5.10
CA GLY A 288 8.97 10.34 -4.76
C GLY A 288 10.49 10.18 -4.84
N SER A 289 10.98 8.95 -4.70
CA SER A 289 12.42 8.65 -4.73
C SER A 289 12.66 7.18 -5.07
N VAL A 290 13.72 6.91 -5.80
CA VAL A 290 14.22 5.56 -6.10
C VAL A 290 15.46 5.20 -5.28
N GLY A 291 15.75 5.93 -4.19
CA GLY A 291 16.77 5.53 -3.23
C GLY A 291 17.86 6.57 -2.94
N GLY A 292 17.83 7.73 -3.61
CA GLY A 292 18.81 8.80 -3.40
C GLY A 292 20.19 8.52 -4.02
N GLY A 293 21.11 9.48 -3.84
CA GLY A 293 22.50 9.36 -4.27
C GLY A 293 22.69 9.29 -5.78
N ILE A 294 23.73 8.59 -6.19
CA ILE A 294 24.17 8.51 -7.59
C ILE A 294 23.13 7.83 -8.49
N MET A 295 22.47 6.76 -8.02
CA MET A 295 21.45 6.04 -8.79
C MET A 295 20.25 6.93 -9.12
N GLU A 296 19.79 7.70 -8.14
CA GLU A 296 18.68 8.64 -8.36
C GLU A 296 19.10 9.76 -9.33
N HIS A 297 20.33 10.27 -9.21
CA HIS A 297 20.85 11.26 -10.13
C HIS A 297 20.88 10.77 -11.58
N HIS A 298 21.41 9.58 -11.84
CA HIS A 298 21.41 8.98 -13.19
C HIS A 298 19.99 8.71 -13.71
N THR A 299 19.10 8.27 -12.82
CA THR A 299 17.69 8.08 -13.17
C THR A 299 17.03 9.39 -13.61
N ILE A 300 17.35 10.50 -12.93
CA ILE A 300 16.85 11.84 -13.26
C ILE A 300 17.39 12.29 -14.62
N LEU A 301 18.70 12.11 -14.89
CA LEU A 301 19.30 12.46 -16.17
C LEU A 301 18.66 11.69 -17.33
N ALA A 302 18.51 10.37 -17.20
CA ALA A 302 17.85 9.55 -18.21
C ALA A 302 16.38 9.99 -18.42
N ALA A 303 15.66 10.31 -17.34
CA ALA A 303 14.30 10.82 -17.45
C ALA A 303 14.24 12.17 -18.19
N GLN A 304 15.18 13.07 -17.97
CA GLN A 304 15.27 14.34 -18.68
C GLN A 304 15.56 14.16 -20.17
N GLU A 305 16.43 13.23 -20.56
CA GLU A 305 16.68 12.87 -21.95
C GLU A 305 15.40 12.32 -22.62
N MET A 306 14.64 11.50 -21.91
CA MET A 306 13.34 11.02 -22.40
C MET A 306 12.36 12.18 -22.61
N LEU A 307 12.32 13.17 -21.70
CA LEU A 307 11.41 14.33 -21.80
C LEU A 307 11.76 15.26 -22.96
N THR A 308 13.04 15.39 -23.31
CA THR A 308 13.49 16.18 -24.49
C THR A 308 13.29 15.43 -25.81
N GLY A 309 12.93 14.15 -25.78
CA GLY A 309 12.81 13.30 -26.97
C GLY A 309 14.14 12.74 -27.49
N ALA A 310 15.25 12.96 -26.78
CA ALA A 310 16.55 12.40 -27.09
C ALA A 310 16.66 10.90 -26.83
N ALA A 311 15.74 10.36 -26.03
CA ALA A 311 15.67 8.95 -25.66
C ALA A 311 14.27 8.37 -25.92
N PRO A 312 14.11 7.03 -26.04
CA PRO A 312 12.83 6.38 -26.28
C PRO A 312 11.83 6.60 -25.13
N ALA A 313 10.53 6.34 -25.34
CA ALA A 313 9.48 6.52 -24.33
C ALA A 313 9.51 5.48 -23.21
N TYR A 314 10.34 4.45 -23.35
CA TYR A 314 10.58 3.40 -22.37
C TYR A 314 12.08 3.10 -22.31
N GLN A 315 12.60 2.93 -21.07
CA GLN A 315 13.98 2.52 -20.82
C GLN A 315 14.04 1.60 -19.59
N ARG A 316 15.05 0.72 -19.59
CA ARG A 316 15.43 -0.12 -18.44
C ARG A 316 16.87 0.19 -18.06
N LEU A 317 17.08 0.69 -16.85
CA LEU A 317 18.41 1.02 -16.32
C LEU A 317 18.85 -0.08 -15.36
N HIS A 318 20.14 -0.49 -15.50
CA HIS A 318 20.76 -1.44 -14.60
C HIS A 318 21.87 -0.75 -13.83
N PHE A 319 21.81 -0.83 -12.51
CA PHE A 319 22.83 -0.33 -11.61
C PHE A 319 23.48 -1.51 -10.88
N SER A 320 24.80 -1.65 -10.96
CA SER A 320 25.55 -2.73 -10.30
C SER A 320 26.78 -2.16 -9.57
N ALA A 321 27.10 -2.76 -8.43
CA ALA A 321 28.28 -2.39 -7.65
C ALA A 321 29.63 -2.78 -8.32
N ASP A 322 29.62 -3.70 -9.29
CA ASP A 322 30.83 -4.32 -9.88
C ASP A 322 31.42 -3.52 -11.03
N GLY A 323 30.86 -2.38 -11.40
CA GLY A 323 31.46 -1.45 -12.39
C GLY A 323 31.66 -2.04 -13.79
N LYS A 324 30.95 -3.12 -14.17
CA LYS A 324 31.19 -3.83 -15.43
C LYS A 324 30.39 -3.33 -16.63
N ASN A 325 29.45 -2.40 -16.43
CA ASN A 325 28.73 -1.72 -17.51
C ASN A 325 29.06 -0.23 -17.48
N ASP A 326 29.08 0.43 -18.65
CA ASP A 326 29.43 1.85 -18.83
C ASP A 326 28.53 2.85 -18.05
N ASP A 327 27.41 2.37 -17.48
CA ASP A 327 26.50 3.10 -16.57
C ASP A 327 26.75 2.74 -15.09
N ALA A 328 27.97 2.36 -14.74
CA ALA A 328 28.34 1.91 -13.39
C ALA A 328 28.30 3.02 -12.34
N ALA A 329 27.11 3.43 -11.95
CA ALA A 329 26.88 4.15 -10.71
C ALA A 329 27.10 3.18 -9.55
N ILE A 330 28.27 3.25 -8.93
CA ILE A 330 28.65 2.45 -7.77
C ILE A 330 27.58 2.63 -6.70
N ALA A 331 26.77 1.60 -6.45
CA ALA A 331 25.93 1.57 -5.28
C ALA A 331 26.85 1.51 -4.06
N ALA A 332 26.93 2.58 -3.31
CA ALA A 332 27.77 2.68 -2.10
C ALA A 332 27.46 1.57 -1.06
N CYS A 333 26.36 0.85 -1.25
CA CYS A 333 25.88 -0.24 -0.38
C CYS A 333 26.14 -1.66 -0.91
N GLY A 334 26.83 -1.82 -2.06
CA GLY A 334 27.19 -3.15 -2.59
C GLY A 334 26.03 -3.97 -3.17
N GLY A 335 24.86 -3.36 -3.46
CA GLY A 335 23.72 -4.02 -4.09
C GLY A 335 23.61 -3.70 -5.59
N SER A 336 22.69 -4.41 -6.30
CA SER A 336 22.29 -4.07 -7.67
C SER A 336 20.80 -3.74 -7.71
N MET A 337 20.42 -2.91 -8.71
CA MET A 337 19.05 -2.43 -8.87
C MET A 337 18.68 -2.29 -10.35
N GLU A 338 17.46 -2.62 -10.69
CA GLU A 338 16.89 -2.31 -12.00
C GLU A 338 15.77 -1.30 -11.85
N ILE A 339 15.81 -0.26 -12.68
CA ILE A 339 14.80 0.79 -12.71
C ILE A 339 14.19 0.84 -14.11
N VAL A 340 12.88 0.82 -14.16
CA VAL A 340 12.09 0.98 -15.39
C VAL A 340 11.58 2.41 -15.47
N LEU A 341 11.86 3.08 -16.59
CA LEU A 341 11.40 4.43 -16.88
C LEU A 341 10.33 4.38 -17.98
N THR A 342 9.26 5.11 -17.76
CA THR A 342 8.15 5.21 -18.73
C THR A 342 7.75 6.68 -18.87
N ARG A 343 7.79 7.23 -20.10
CA ARG A 343 7.32 8.59 -20.39
C ARG A 343 5.78 8.59 -20.47
N LEU A 344 5.14 9.34 -19.61
CA LEU A 344 3.70 9.57 -19.58
C LEU A 344 3.34 10.73 -20.51
N GLN A 345 2.33 10.55 -21.36
CA GLN A 345 1.80 11.57 -22.25
C GLN A 345 0.53 12.18 -21.66
N PRO A 346 0.30 13.50 -21.81
CA PRO A 346 -0.95 14.12 -21.39
C PRO A 346 -2.13 13.57 -22.20
N GLY A 347 -3.26 13.38 -21.56
CA GLY A 347 -4.47 12.87 -22.20
C GLY A 347 -4.35 11.44 -22.74
N GLU A 348 -3.37 10.66 -22.25
CA GLU A 348 -3.19 9.26 -22.66
C GLU A 348 -4.40 8.42 -22.21
N GLU A 349 -5.28 8.18 -23.18
CA GLU A 349 -6.54 7.51 -22.99
C GLU A 349 -6.46 6.03 -23.38
N ILE A 350 -7.31 5.25 -22.76
CA ILE A 350 -7.53 3.81 -23.01
C ILE A 350 -7.97 3.59 -24.46
N LYS A 351 -7.36 2.63 -25.14
CA LYS A 351 -7.94 2.02 -26.34
C LYS A 351 -8.82 0.82 -25.98
#